data_7495a0bb15243ed1c9211a5afa988875
#
_entry.id   7495a0bb15243ed1c9211a5afa988875
#
_cell.length_a   1.000
_cell.length_b   1.000
_cell.length_c   1.000
_cell.angle_alpha   90.00
_cell.angle_beta   90.00
_cell.angle_gamma   90.00
#
_symmetry.space_group_name_H-M   'P 1'
#
loop_
_entity.id
_entity.type
_entity.pdbx_description
1 polymer ?
#
loop_
_entity_poly.entity_id
_entity_poly.type
_entity_poly.pdbx_seq_one_letter_code
_entity_poly.pdbx_strand_id
1 'polypeptide(L)'
;MAVVPLDSAPRTSPTAVRVPATTPRALLTVSGGDRPGVTARLFAALAAPGAAHPPVEVVDVEQVVVHGQLVLGVVVGALPVEGGPVEGGPGEGGPVVDEEHFLAALGRLATDVAAATGVRVQVESAADAGLDAAPEGRPHHVILLGRPIPPEAVAGAASAIAGIGGNIEAIRRLSDYPVTSFELTVSGAEATELRTALASVASNTAADIAVEQVGLARRSKRLIVLDVDSTLVRGEVIDELAARAGRAAEVARITAAAMNGELDFAQSLRARVAALEGLPVEVLDEVRKALVLTPGARTLIRTLKRLGYRCGIVSGGFTQVTDPLAEQLGLDFAAANTLEVADGRLTGGLVGEIVDRAGKARALARFADEYGIPLDQTVAVGDGANDLDMLNAAGLGIAFNAKPYVREQAHTALNQPYLDAVLQVLGFTRDEVLDAG
;
A
#
# COMPACT_ATOMS: atom_id res chain seq x y z
N MET A 1 42.80 -14.72 24.94
CA MET A 1 41.93 -15.64 24.21
C MET A 1 41.74 -15.06 22.82
N ALA A 2 42.32 -15.69 21.82
CA ALA A 2 42.36 -15.24 20.43
C ALA A 2 40.98 -15.54 19.77
N VAL A 3 40.41 -14.54 19.13
CA VAL A 3 39.21 -14.65 18.31
C VAL A 3 39.62 -15.19 16.95
N VAL A 4 39.14 -16.38 16.60
CA VAL A 4 39.34 -17.00 15.27
C VAL A 4 38.38 -16.33 14.29
N PRO A 5 38.78 -15.83 13.12
CA PRO A 5 37.88 -15.31 12.10
C PRO A 5 37.13 -16.48 11.44
N LEU A 6 35.81 -16.39 11.37
CA LEU A 6 34.96 -17.28 10.58
C LEU A 6 35.18 -16.96 9.08
N ASP A 7 35.80 -17.93 8.42
CA ASP A 7 36.04 -17.96 6.98
C ASP A 7 34.69 -17.90 6.22
N SER A 8 34.46 -16.84 5.45
CA SER A 8 33.29 -16.65 4.62
C SER A 8 33.48 -17.36 3.27
N ALA A 9 33.17 -18.65 3.24
CA ALA A 9 32.98 -19.33 1.97
C ALA A 9 31.70 -18.80 1.30
N PRO A 10 31.70 -18.47 0.00
CA PRO A 10 30.53 -18.02 -0.71
C PRO A 10 29.50 -19.17 -0.73
N ARG A 11 28.32 -18.94 -0.11
CA ARG A 11 27.17 -19.85 -0.27
C ARG A 11 26.74 -19.76 -1.72
N THR A 12 27.03 -20.78 -2.50
CA THR A 12 26.46 -21.01 -3.81
C THR A 12 24.95 -21.16 -3.61
N SER A 13 24.18 -20.16 -4.04
CA SER A 13 22.73 -20.29 -4.20
C SER A 13 22.46 -21.51 -5.07
N PRO A 14 21.45 -22.35 -4.77
CA PRO A 14 21.06 -23.43 -5.65
C PRO A 14 20.74 -22.79 -7.02
N THR A 15 21.50 -23.20 -8.03
CA THR A 15 21.27 -22.82 -9.42
C THR A 15 19.86 -23.25 -9.75
N ALA A 16 18.94 -22.29 -9.90
CA ALA A 16 17.67 -22.56 -10.52
C ALA A 16 17.98 -23.19 -11.88
N VAL A 17 17.53 -24.42 -12.08
CA VAL A 17 17.63 -25.09 -13.36
C VAL A 17 16.76 -24.26 -14.31
N ARG A 18 17.37 -23.34 -15.04
CA ARG A 18 16.70 -22.67 -16.16
C ARG A 18 16.44 -23.75 -17.20
N VAL A 19 15.17 -24.04 -17.43
CA VAL A 19 14.73 -24.83 -18.57
C VAL A 19 15.30 -24.16 -19.83
N PRO A 20 15.96 -24.88 -20.74
CA PRO A 20 16.44 -24.30 -21.97
C PRO A 20 15.28 -23.65 -22.74
N ALA A 21 15.51 -22.48 -23.32
CA ALA A 21 14.52 -21.71 -24.08
C ALA A 21 13.97 -22.45 -25.35
N THR A 22 14.33 -23.70 -25.54
CA THR A 22 13.99 -24.54 -26.68
C THR A 22 12.94 -25.61 -26.38
N THR A 23 12.43 -25.75 -25.17
CA THR A 23 11.38 -26.73 -24.85
C THR A 23 10.00 -26.14 -25.09
N PRO A 24 9.10 -26.83 -25.81
CA PRO A 24 7.73 -26.37 -26.08
C PRO A 24 6.98 -26.08 -24.77
N ARG A 25 6.30 -24.92 -24.71
CA ARG A 25 5.41 -24.55 -23.62
C ARG A 25 4.01 -24.29 -24.12
N ALA A 26 3.02 -24.54 -23.30
CA ALA A 26 1.62 -24.31 -23.62
C ALA A 26 0.87 -23.70 -22.40
N LEU A 27 -0.11 -22.86 -22.72
CA LEU A 27 -1.10 -22.36 -21.77
C LEU A 27 -2.38 -23.21 -21.90
N LEU A 28 -2.82 -23.78 -20.79
CA LEU A 28 -4.15 -24.38 -20.67
C LEU A 28 -5.05 -23.39 -19.91
N THR A 29 -6.10 -22.90 -20.59
CA THR A 29 -7.09 -22.02 -19.95
C THR A 29 -8.37 -22.81 -19.67
N VAL A 30 -8.74 -22.96 -18.41
CA VAL A 30 -9.97 -23.62 -17.95
C VAL A 30 -10.99 -22.58 -17.54
N SER A 31 -12.20 -22.65 -18.07
CA SER A 31 -13.27 -21.72 -17.70
C SER A 31 -14.63 -22.39 -17.59
N GLY A 32 -15.44 -21.99 -16.61
CA GLY A 32 -16.78 -22.52 -16.41
C GLY A 32 -17.27 -22.43 -14.97
N GLY A 33 -18.34 -23.13 -14.62
CA GLY A 33 -18.84 -23.21 -13.27
C GLY A 33 -17.82 -23.85 -12.32
N ASP A 34 -17.54 -23.18 -11.21
CA ASP A 34 -16.65 -23.74 -10.18
C ASP A 34 -17.30 -24.96 -9.52
N ARG A 35 -16.57 -26.06 -9.50
CA ARG A 35 -16.99 -27.33 -8.89
C ARG A 35 -15.79 -28.00 -8.24
N PRO A 36 -15.97 -28.62 -7.07
CA PRO A 36 -14.93 -29.43 -6.45
C PRO A 36 -14.39 -30.50 -7.41
N GLY A 37 -13.07 -30.56 -7.55
CA GLY A 37 -12.39 -31.58 -8.34
C GLY A 37 -12.01 -31.19 -9.78
N VAL A 38 -12.39 -30.04 -10.28
CA VAL A 38 -11.97 -29.59 -11.65
C VAL A 38 -10.44 -29.50 -11.73
N THR A 39 -9.82 -28.73 -10.84
CA THR A 39 -8.37 -28.58 -10.77
C THR A 39 -7.66 -29.92 -10.56
N ALA A 40 -8.17 -30.76 -9.65
CA ALA A 40 -7.61 -32.08 -9.38
C ALA A 40 -7.64 -32.99 -10.61
N ARG A 41 -8.73 -32.98 -11.40
CA ARG A 41 -8.82 -33.77 -12.62
C ARG A 41 -7.86 -33.30 -13.70
N LEU A 42 -7.69 -31.98 -13.87
CA LEU A 42 -6.73 -31.46 -14.84
C LEU A 42 -5.31 -31.93 -14.49
N PHE A 43 -4.87 -31.73 -13.27
CA PHE A 43 -3.52 -32.12 -12.84
C PHE A 43 -3.35 -33.66 -12.81
N ALA A 44 -4.38 -34.45 -12.49
CA ALA A 44 -4.34 -35.89 -12.61
C ALA A 44 -4.18 -36.36 -14.07
N ALA A 45 -4.82 -35.67 -15.00
CA ALA A 45 -4.66 -35.98 -16.43
C ALA A 45 -3.25 -35.63 -16.93
N LEU A 46 -2.70 -34.47 -16.50
CA LEU A 46 -1.32 -34.08 -16.83
C LEU A 46 -0.26 -34.99 -16.20
N ALA A 47 -0.55 -35.61 -15.07
CA ALA A 47 0.37 -36.50 -14.35
C ALA A 47 0.19 -37.98 -14.71
N ALA A 48 -0.77 -38.34 -15.58
CA ALA A 48 -1.13 -39.72 -15.84
C ALA A 48 0.05 -40.52 -16.45
N PRO A 49 0.44 -41.67 -15.88
CA PRO A 49 1.44 -42.54 -16.49
C PRO A 49 0.97 -43.04 -17.88
N GLY A 50 1.81 -42.88 -18.90
CA GLY A 50 1.48 -43.30 -20.25
C GLY A 50 0.51 -42.35 -20.99
N ALA A 51 0.36 -41.10 -20.52
CA ALA A 51 -0.33 -40.06 -21.23
C ALA A 51 0.20 -39.92 -22.67
N ALA A 52 -0.67 -39.50 -23.59
CA ALA A 52 -0.32 -39.34 -25.01
C ALA A 52 0.59 -38.10 -25.26
N HIS A 53 0.96 -37.37 -24.23
CA HIS A 53 1.92 -36.26 -24.26
C HIS A 53 3.22 -36.66 -23.55
N PRO A 54 4.35 -36.00 -23.84
CA PRO A 54 5.60 -36.17 -23.09
C PRO A 54 5.39 -35.76 -21.63
N PRO A 55 6.24 -36.19 -20.71
CA PRO A 55 6.23 -35.69 -19.33
C PRO A 55 6.25 -34.17 -19.34
N VAL A 56 5.50 -33.55 -18.44
CA VAL A 56 5.39 -32.10 -18.34
C VAL A 56 5.78 -31.60 -16.94
N GLU A 57 6.33 -30.40 -16.90
CA GLU A 57 6.44 -29.62 -15.67
C GLU A 57 5.37 -28.52 -15.65
N VAL A 58 4.95 -28.13 -14.46
CA VAL A 58 4.08 -26.96 -14.27
C VAL A 58 4.99 -25.75 -14.09
N VAL A 59 4.96 -24.84 -15.06
CA VAL A 59 5.78 -23.62 -15.04
C VAL A 59 5.11 -22.53 -14.24
N ASP A 60 3.78 -22.39 -14.41
CA ASP A 60 2.98 -21.39 -13.71
C ASP A 60 1.53 -21.83 -13.55
N VAL A 61 0.83 -21.31 -12.54
CA VAL A 61 -0.59 -21.58 -12.32
C VAL A 61 -1.27 -20.40 -11.64
N GLU A 62 -2.35 -19.92 -12.23
CA GLU A 62 -3.23 -18.92 -11.66
C GLU A 62 -4.68 -19.40 -11.68
N GLN A 63 -5.37 -19.25 -10.53
CA GLN A 63 -6.78 -19.60 -10.42
C GLN A 63 -7.57 -18.46 -9.76
N VAL A 64 -8.68 -18.09 -10.38
CA VAL A 64 -9.63 -17.13 -9.86
C VAL A 64 -11.04 -17.72 -9.91
N VAL A 65 -11.79 -17.56 -8.82
CA VAL A 65 -13.23 -17.90 -8.77
C VAL A 65 -14.01 -16.61 -8.49
N VAL A 66 -14.85 -16.23 -9.45
CA VAL A 66 -15.69 -15.03 -9.35
C VAL A 66 -17.15 -15.45 -9.35
N HIS A 67 -17.86 -15.29 -8.25
CA HIS A 67 -19.28 -15.65 -8.11
C HIS A 67 -19.61 -17.06 -8.66
N GLY A 68 -18.78 -18.07 -8.33
CA GLY A 68 -18.97 -19.43 -8.74
C GLY A 68 -18.56 -19.73 -10.20
N GLN A 69 -17.89 -18.80 -10.86
CA GLN A 69 -17.24 -19.01 -12.17
C GLN A 69 -15.73 -19.16 -11.97
N LEU A 70 -15.19 -20.29 -12.41
CA LEU A 70 -13.77 -20.61 -12.39
C LEU A 70 -13.09 -20.09 -13.67
N VAL A 71 -11.96 -19.43 -13.49
CA VAL A 71 -10.94 -19.24 -14.55
C VAL A 71 -9.62 -19.73 -13.96
N LEU A 72 -9.00 -20.72 -14.65
CA LEU A 72 -7.72 -21.30 -14.24
C LEU A 72 -6.80 -21.33 -15.46
N GLY A 73 -5.66 -20.64 -15.34
CA GLY A 73 -4.55 -20.70 -16.29
C GLY A 73 -3.47 -21.63 -15.75
N VAL A 74 -2.98 -22.54 -16.58
CA VAL A 74 -1.86 -23.43 -16.26
C VAL A 74 -0.86 -23.40 -17.40
N VAL A 75 0.35 -22.94 -17.12
CA VAL A 75 1.46 -23.02 -18.08
C VAL A 75 2.23 -24.30 -17.82
N VAL A 76 2.36 -25.12 -18.84
CA VAL A 76 3.14 -26.35 -18.79
C VAL A 76 4.28 -26.33 -19.81
N GLY A 77 5.43 -26.88 -19.42
CA GLY A 77 6.59 -27.11 -20.29
C GLY A 77 6.77 -28.61 -20.54
N ALA A 78 7.10 -28.99 -21.77
CA ALA A 78 7.46 -30.36 -22.08
C ALA A 78 8.82 -30.72 -21.46
N LEU A 79 8.93 -31.85 -20.80
CA LEU A 79 10.22 -32.36 -20.33
C LEU A 79 10.87 -33.24 -21.42
N PRO A 80 12.23 -33.17 -21.57
CA PRO A 80 12.95 -34.06 -22.47
C PRO A 80 12.70 -35.52 -22.10
N VAL A 81 12.42 -36.33 -23.11
CA VAL A 81 12.28 -37.81 -22.94
C VAL A 81 13.65 -38.44 -23.18
N GLU A 82 14.18 -39.17 -22.20
CA GLU A 82 15.43 -39.93 -22.37
C GLU A 82 15.29 -40.95 -23.52
N GLY A 83 16.15 -40.83 -24.52
CA GLY A 83 16.18 -41.76 -25.68
C GLY A 83 15.46 -41.27 -26.92
N GLY A 84 14.96 -40.05 -26.99
CA GLY A 84 14.37 -39.43 -28.18
C GLY A 84 15.44 -39.08 -29.26
N PRO A 85 15.01 -38.84 -30.55
CA PRO A 85 15.94 -38.47 -31.62
C PRO A 85 16.68 -37.17 -31.25
N VAL A 86 18.02 -37.21 -31.41
CA VAL A 86 18.89 -36.06 -31.17
C VAL A 86 19.17 -35.40 -32.51
N GLU A 87 18.63 -34.20 -32.75
CA GLU A 87 19.02 -33.36 -33.89
C GLU A 87 20.18 -32.48 -33.46
N GLY A 88 21.34 -32.72 -33.99
CA GLY A 88 22.57 -31.97 -33.72
C GLY A 88 23.78 -32.86 -33.68
N GLY A 89 24.96 -32.34 -34.08
CA GLY A 89 26.26 -33.04 -34.02
C GLY A 89 26.67 -33.33 -32.56
N PRO A 90 27.71 -34.14 -32.34
CA PRO A 90 28.12 -34.57 -31.02
C PRO A 90 28.57 -33.34 -30.17
N GLY A 91 27.69 -32.87 -29.29
CA GLY A 91 27.96 -31.80 -28.32
C GLY A 91 26.85 -30.77 -28.06
N GLU A 92 25.81 -30.63 -28.89
CA GLU A 92 24.85 -29.50 -28.76
C GLU A 92 23.36 -29.85 -28.88
N GLY A 93 22.91 -31.10 -28.85
CA GLY A 93 21.51 -31.42 -29.02
C GLY A 93 20.98 -32.39 -27.96
N GLY A 94 20.06 -31.95 -27.13
CA GLY A 94 19.15 -32.80 -26.36
C GLY A 94 17.97 -33.27 -27.22
N PRO A 95 17.18 -34.26 -26.75
CA PRO A 95 15.98 -34.74 -27.48
C PRO A 95 15.00 -33.56 -27.64
N VAL A 96 14.69 -33.24 -28.91
CA VAL A 96 13.73 -32.16 -29.25
C VAL A 96 12.32 -32.73 -29.17
N VAL A 97 11.47 -32.12 -28.39
CA VAL A 97 10.03 -32.42 -28.38
C VAL A 97 9.37 -31.61 -29.49
N ASP A 98 8.66 -32.28 -30.38
CA ASP A 98 7.90 -31.62 -31.45
C ASP A 98 6.72 -30.84 -30.83
N GLU A 99 6.68 -29.53 -31.07
CA GLU A 99 5.68 -28.62 -30.51
C GLU A 99 4.26 -28.94 -31.01
N GLU A 100 4.11 -29.23 -32.32
CA GLU A 100 2.78 -29.54 -32.90
C GLU A 100 2.21 -30.81 -32.26
N HIS A 101 3.06 -31.85 -32.11
CA HIS A 101 2.67 -33.09 -31.45
C HIS A 101 2.31 -32.88 -29.98
N PHE A 102 3.07 -32.03 -29.25
CA PHE A 102 2.83 -31.68 -27.88
C PHE A 102 1.49 -30.96 -27.68
N LEU A 103 1.21 -29.93 -28.49
CA LEU A 103 -0.05 -29.18 -28.44
C LEU A 103 -1.25 -30.08 -28.82
N ALA A 104 -1.11 -30.92 -29.85
CA ALA A 104 -2.17 -31.88 -30.23
C ALA A 104 -2.49 -32.89 -29.11
N ALA A 105 -1.47 -33.33 -28.37
CA ALA A 105 -1.65 -34.25 -27.25
C ALA A 105 -2.35 -33.56 -26.07
N LEU A 106 -1.95 -32.31 -25.70
CA LEU A 106 -2.64 -31.51 -24.70
C LEU A 106 -4.07 -31.15 -25.11
N GLY A 107 -4.34 -30.93 -26.41
CA GLY A 107 -5.69 -30.69 -26.92
C GLY A 107 -6.64 -31.90 -26.73
N ARG A 108 -6.13 -33.12 -26.87
CA ARG A 108 -6.91 -34.34 -26.57
C ARG A 108 -7.22 -34.42 -25.07
N LEU A 109 -6.20 -34.22 -24.21
CA LEU A 109 -6.34 -34.15 -22.76
C LEU A 109 -7.38 -33.09 -22.34
N ALA A 110 -7.30 -31.90 -22.92
CA ALA A 110 -8.26 -30.82 -22.68
C ALA A 110 -9.70 -31.21 -22.99
N THR A 111 -9.90 -31.94 -24.09
CA THR A 111 -11.20 -32.45 -24.48
C THR A 111 -11.75 -33.47 -23.47
N ASP A 112 -10.90 -34.38 -22.99
CA ASP A 112 -11.28 -35.40 -22.01
C ASP A 112 -11.62 -34.77 -20.64
N VAL A 113 -10.82 -33.80 -20.19
CA VAL A 113 -11.08 -33.05 -18.96
C VAL A 113 -12.37 -32.24 -19.07
N ALA A 114 -12.59 -31.57 -20.20
CA ALA A 114 -13.83 -30.83 -20.47
C ALA A 114 -15.06 -31.71 -20.41
N ALA A 115 -15.02 -32.86 -21.07
CA ALA A 115 -16.10 -33.83 -21.04
C ALA A 115 -16.41 -34.39 -19.66
N ALA A 116 -15.36 -34.62 -18.85
CA ALA A 116 -15.50 -35.20 -17.51
C ALA A 116 -15.96 -34.18 -16.45
N THR A 117 -15.75 -32.89 -16.67
CA THR A 117 -15.97 -31.83 -15.65
C THR A 117 -17.06 -30.83 -16.04
N GLY A 118 -17.40 -30.74 -17.33
CA GLY A 118 -18.36 -29.77 -17.86
C GLY A 118 -17.82 -28.33 -17.94
N VAL A 119 -16.51 -28.12 -17.81
CA VAL A 119 -15.84 -26.83 -18.04
C VAL A 119 -15.29 -26.78 -19.47
N ARG A 120 -14.95 -25.59 -19.94
CA ARG A 120 -14.21 -25.41 -21.20
C ARG A 120 -12.71 -25.44 -20.87
N VAL A 121 -11.94 -26.15 -21.68
CA VAL A 121 -10.48 -26.16 -21.61
C VAL A 121 -9.94 -25.82 -23.00
N GLN A 122 -9.09 -24.81 -23.08
CA GLN A 122 -8.42 -24.34 -24.29
C GLN A 122 -6.91 -24.54 -24.13
N VAL A 123 -6.23 -24.82 -25.22
CA VAL A 123 -4.77 -24.99 -25.25
C VAL A 123 -4.22 -24.07 -26.33
N GLU A 124 -3.23 -23.27 -25.95
CA GLU A 124 -2.53 -22.32 -26.81
C GLU A 124 -1.02 -22.53 -26.68
N SER A 125 -0.26 -22.31 -27.77
CA SER A 125 1.21 -22.31 -27.67
C SER A 125 1.72 -21.15 -26.80
N ALA A 126 2.94 -21.26 -26.28
CA ALA A 126 3.56 -20.16 -25.52
C ALA A 126 3.68 -18.88 -26.36
N ALA A 127 3.97 -19.01 -27.65
CA ALA A 127 4.10 -17.90 -28.57
C ALA A 127 2.73 -17.21 -28.81
N ASP A 128 1.66 -17.97 -29.07
CA ASP A 128 0.32 -17.44 -29.27
C ASP A 128 -0.24 -16.79 -27.99
N ALA A 129 0.07 -17.38 -26.84
CA ALA A 129 -0.31 -16.86 -25.52
C ALA A 129 0.57 -15.67 -25.05
N GLY A 130 1.61 -15.30 -25.79
CA GLY A 130 2.51 -14.19 -25.43
C GLY A 130 3.39 -14.45 -24.19
N LEU A 131 3.57 -15.71 -23.79
CA LEU A 131 4.28 -16.09 -22.56
C LEU A 131 5.79 -15.83 -22.63
N ASP A 132 6.33 -15.60 -23.82
CA ASP A 132 7.78 -15.32 -24.01
C ASP A 132 8.12 -13.84 -23.84
N ALA A 133 7.14 -12.97 -23.78
CA ALA A 133 7.34 -11.56 -23.49
C ALA A 133 7.53 -11.39 -21.97
N ALA A 134 8.77 -11.14 -21.54
CA ALA A 134 9.00 -10.75 -20.16
C ALA A 134 8.32 -9.39 -19.92
N PRO A 135 7.54 -9.22 -18.84
CA PRO A 135 6.97 -7.92 -18.50
C PRO A 135 8.10 -6.91 -18.33
N GLU A 136 8.04 -5.80 -19.06
CA GLU A 136 9.00 -4.71 -18.93
C GLU A 136 8.76 -3.96 -17.62
N GLY A 137 9.82 -3.80 -16.81
CA GLY A 137 9.77 -3.03 -15.58
C GLY A 137 9.22 -3.79 -14.36
N ARG A 138 9.14 -3.07 -13.24
CA ARG A 138 8.55 -3.60 -11.99
C ARG A 138 7.07 -3.26 -11.94
N PRO A 139 6.20 -4.22 -11.60
CA PRO A 139 4.78 -3.93 -11.50
C PRO A 139 4.49 -2.96 -10.35
N HIS A 140 3.37 -2.25 -10.48
CA HIS A 140 2.86 -1.30 -9.49
C HIS A 140 1.43 -1.65 -9.08
N HIS A 141 1.08 -1.34 -7.85
CA HIS A 141 -0.30 -1.35 -7.39
C HIS A 141 -0.90 0.05 -7.55
N VAL A 142 -2.00 0.13 -8.27
CA VAL A 142 -2.86 1.31 -8.32
C VAL A 142 -4.08 1.03 -7.47
N ILE A 143 -4.26 1.77 -6.38
CA ILE A 143 -5.34 1.58 -5.42
C ILE A 143 -6.38 2.69 -5.65
N LEU A 144 -7.60 2.29 -6.01
CA LEU A 144 -8.75 3.19 -6.12
C LEU A 144 -9.59 3.08 -4.85
N LEU A 145 -9.95 4.23 -4.26
CA LEU A 145 -10.80 4.31 -3.07
C LEU A 145 -11.96 5.27 -3.31
N GLY A 146 -13.16 4.91 -2.84
CA GLY A 146 -14.35 5.77 -3.01
C GLY A 146 -15.53 5.32 -2.18
N ARG A 147 -16.61 6.14 -2.16
CA ARG A 147 -17.85 5.86 -1.41
C ARG A 147 -19.12 6.25 -2.18
N PRO A 148 -19.57 5.43 -3.13
CA PRO A 148 -18.91 4.29 -3.79
C PRO A 148 -17.84 4.74 -4.79
N ILE A 149 -17.13 3.79 -5.42
CA ILE A 149 -16.29 4.08 -6.58
C ILE A 149 -17.21 4.15 -7.81
N PRO A 150 -17.29 5.30 -8.50
CA PRO A 150 -18.10 5.39 -9.70
C PRO A 150 -17.44 4.69 -10.88
N PRO A 151 -18.21 4.10 -11.82
CA PRO A 151 -17.64 3.44 -13.00
C PRO A 151 -16.70 4.31 -13.82
N GLU A 152 -16.94 5.63 -13.84
CA GLU A 152 -16.12 6.62 -14.55
C GLU A 152 -14.70 6.71 -13.98
N ALA A 153 -14.53 6.50 -12.66
CA ALA A 153 -13.21 6.47 -12.03
C ALA A 153 -12.41 5.23 -12.49
N VAL A 154 -13.05 4.08 -12.56
CA VAL A 154 -12.42 2.84 -13.04
C VAL A 154 -12.08 2.94 -14.52
N ALA A 155 -13.02 3.43 -15.35
CA ALA A 155 -12.81 3.64 -16.79
C ALA A 155 -11.70 4.67 -17.05
N GLY A 156 -11.70 5.78 -16.31
CA GLY A 156 -10.67 6.82 -16.40
C GLY A 156 -9.30 6.29 -16.02
N ALA A 157 -9.21 5.52 -14.92
CA ALA A 157 -7.96 4.90 -14.50
C ALA A 157 -7.42 3.91 -15.54
N ALA A 158 -8.28 3.02 -16.04
CA ALA A 158 -7.90 2.06 -17.07
C ALA A 158 -7.43 2.75 -18.37
N SER A 159 -8.14 3.80 -18.80
CA SER A 159 -7.75 4.57 -20.00
C SER A 159 -6.43 5.32 -19.81
N ALA A 160 -6.21 5.91 -18.62
CA ALA A 160 -4.98 6.62 -18.31
C ALA A 160 -3.77 5.66 -18.27
N ILE A 161 -3.93 4.47 -17.67
CA ILE A 161 -2.90 3.42 -17.62
C ILE A 161 -2.57 2.96 -19.06
N ALA A 162 -3.59 2.62 -19.85
CA ALA A 162 -3.40 2.18 -21.24
C ALA A 162 -2.75 3.27 -22.10
N GLY A 163 -3.09 4.56 -21.85
CA GLY A 163 -2.54 5.71 -22.60
C GLY A 163 -1.04 5.91 -22.43
N ILE A 164 -0.44 5.39 -21.38
CA ILE A 164 1.02 5.41 -21.14
C ILE A 164 1.69 4.05 -21.40
N GLY A 165 0.98 3.11 -22.04
CA GLY A 165 1.50 1.78 -22.37
C GLY A 165 1.43 0.77 -21.23
N GLY A 166 0.84 1.12 -20.09
CA GLY A 166 0.64 0.21 -18.98
C GLY A 166 -0.46 -0.81 -19.24
N ASN A 167 -0.31 -2.01 -18.67
CA ASN A 167 -1.29 -3.09 -18.69
C ASN A 167 -1.82 -3.39 -17.29
N ILE A 168 -3.12 -3.61 -17.16
CA ILE A 168 -3.74 -4.06 -15.91
C ILE A 168 -3.78 -5.59 -15.92
N GLU A 169 -2.96 -6.22 -15.11
CA GLU A 169 -2.83 -7.68 -15.02
C GLU A 169 -3.89 -8.31 -14.11
N ALA A 170 -4.24 -7.60 -13.03
CA ALA A 170 -5.23 -8.09 -12.06
C ALA A 170 -5.98 -6.93 -11.40
N ILE A 171 -7.22 -7.19 -11.01
CA ILE A 171 -8.02 -6.28 -10.18
C ILE A 171 -8.55 -7.08 -9.00
N ARG A 172 -8.23 -6.59 -7.78
CA ARG A 172 -8.67 -7.21 -6.54
C ARG A 172 -9.41 -6.21 -5.66
N ARG A 173 -10.52 -6.61 -5.06
CA ARG A 173 -11.20 -5.80 -4.06
C ARG A 173 -10.48 -5.95 -2.70
N LEU A 174 -10.06 -4.82 -2.10
CA LEU A 174 -9.49 -4.81 -0.77
C LEU A 174 -10.55 -4.56 0.31
N SER A 175 -11.55 -3.72 0.02
CA SER A 175 -12.63 -3.37 0.96
C SER A 175 -13.94 -3.08 0.24
N ASP A 176 -15.04 -3.34 0.91
CA ASP A 176 -16.40 -2.99 0.47
C ASP A 176 -17.06 -1.96 1.40
N TYR A 177 -16.55 -1.78 2.62
CA TYR A 177 -17.09 -0.86 3.63
C TYR A 177 -16.00 -0.46 4.65
N PRO A 178 -16.02 0.75 5.23
CA PRO A 178 -16.88 1.91 4.92
C PRO A 178 -16.47 2.61 3.62
N VAL A 179 -15.31 2.31 3.08
CA VAL A 179 -14.76 2.77 1.81
C VAL A 179 -14.60 1.56 0.91
N THR A 180 -15.16 1.63 -0.29
CA THR A 180 -14.88 0.63 -1.32
C THR A 180 -13.48 0.87 -1.86
N SER A 181 -12.66 -0.19 -1.99
CA SER A 181 -11.35 -0.06 -2.59
C SER A 181 -11.02 -1.23 -3.52
N PHE A 182 -10.41 -0.90 -4.66
CA PHE A 182 -9.86 -1.84 -5.62
C PHE A 182 -8.36 -1.62 -5.76
N GLU A 183 -7.63 -2.71 -5.84
CA GLU A 183 -6.22 -2.74 -6.17
C GLU A 183 -6.05 -3.31 -7.57
N LEU A 184 -5.40 -2.55 -8.44
CA LEU A 184 -5.04 -2.94 -9.79
C LEU A 184 -3.53 -3.23 -9.80
N THR A 185 -3.13 -4.42 -10.24
CA THR A 185 -1.73 -4.71 -10.53
C THR A 185 -1.43 -4.27 -11.95
N VAL A 186 -0.48 -3.36 -12.11
CA VAL A 186 -0.15 -2.72 -13.40
C VAL A 186 1.31 -2.97 -13.72
N SER A 187 1.59 -3.45 -14.95
CA SER A 187 2.92 -3.59 -15.54
C SER A 187 3.12 -2.60 -16.70
N GLY A 188 4.35 -2.47 -17.20
CA GLY A 188 4.68 -1.68 -18.39
C GLY A 188 4.65 -0.16 -18.19
N ALA A 189 4.60 0.35 -16.96
CA ALA A 189 4.64 1.78 -16.68
C ALA A 189 5.36 2.07 -15.36
N GLU A 190 6.07 3.20 -15.29
CA GLU A 190 6.79 3.64 -14.10
C GLU A 190 5.89 4.41 -13.11
N ALA A 191 6.22 4.36 -11.81
CA ALA A 191 5.40 4.96 -10.76
C ALA A 191 5.11 6.46 -10.98
N THR A 192 6.08 7.22 -11.47
CA THR A 192 5.94 8.65 -11.71
C THR A 192 4.99 8.94 -12.87
N GLU A 193 5.05 8.14 -13.93
CA GLU A 193 4.15 8.23 -15.09
C GLU A 193 2.72 7.87 -14.67
N LEU A 194 2.56 6.78 -13.91
CA LEU A 194 1.26 6.39 -13.35
C LEU A 194 0.65 7.48 -12.48
N ARG A 195 1.41 8.07 -11.54
CA ARG A 195 0.91 9.16 -10.70
C ARG A 195 0.48 10.36 -11.53
N THR A 196 1.27 10.75 -12.53
CA THR A 196 0.96 11.87 -13.41
C THR A 196 -0.29 11.62 -14.25
N ALA A 197 -0.39 10.45 -14.87
CA ALA A 197 -1.53 10.08 -15.70
C ALA A 197 -2.84 9.98 -14.88
N LEU A 198 -2.76 9.45 -13.66
CA LEU A 198 -3.91 9.23 -12.79
C LEU A 198 -4.36 10.47 -12.00
N ALA A 199 -3.51 11.49 -11.87
CA ALA A 199 -3.84 12.72 -11.14
C ALA A 199 -5.11 13.42 -11.67
N SER A 200 -5.30 13.45 -12.98
CA SER A 200 -6.49 14.04 -13.61
C SER A 200 -7.75 13.22 -13.31
N VAL A 201 -7.64 11.90 -13.22
CA VAL A 201 -8.76 11.02 -12.89
C VAL A 201 -9.18 11.26 -11.44
N ALA A 202 -8.24 11.29 -10.51
CA ALA A 202 -8.51 11.58 -9.10
C ALA A 202 -9.13 12.97 -8.88
N SER A 203 -8.71 13.97 -9.67
CA SER A 203 -9.26 15.35 -9.60
C SER A 203 -10.68 15.47 -10.18
N ASN A 204 -11.01 14.67 -11.19
CA ASN A 204 -12.28 14.76 -11.93
C ASN A 204 -13.34 13.78 -11.44
N THR A 205 -12.98 12.87 -10.54
CA THR A 205 -13.90 11.87 -9.98
C THR A 205 -13.92 11.96 -8.45
N ALA A 206 -14.89 11.32 -7.83
CA ALA A 206 -14.98 11.23 -6.36
C ALA A 206 -14.11 10.09 -5.78
N ALA A 207 -13.13 9.58 -6.55
CA ALA A 207 -12.24 8.52 -6.13
C ALA A 207 -10.85 9.05 -5.79
N ASP A 208 -10.27 8.55 -4.71
CA ASP A 208 -8.86 8.72 -4.41
C ASP A 208 -8.05 7.65 -5.12
N ILE A 209 -6.84 7.99 -5.55
CA ILE A 209 -5.96 7.07 -6.26
C ILE A 209 -4.57 7.11 -5.63
N ALA A 210 -4.06 5.95 -5.21
CA ALA A 210 -2.71 5.78 -4.71
C ALA A 210 -1.91 4.87 -5.66
N VAL A 211 -0.60 5.12 -5.78
CA VAL A 211 0.32 4.30 -6.60
C VAL A 211 1.47 3.84 -5.73
N GLU A 212 1.58 2.53 -5.53
CA GLU A 212 2.61 1.88 -4.73
C GLU A 212 3.37 0.83 -5.56
N GLN A 213 4.66 0.66 -5.28
CA GLN A 213 5.45 -0.38 -5.93
C GLN A 213 5.08 -1.76 -5.39
N VAL A 214 4.94 -2.75 -6.28
CA VAL A 214 4.75 -4.16 -5.89
C VAL A 214 6.02 -4.70 -5.23
N GLY A 215 5.87 -5.49 -4.18
CA GLY A 215 6.96 -6.23 -3.56
C GLY A 215 7.17 -5.94 -2.08
N LEU A 216 8.38 -6.22 -1.61
CA LEU A 216 8.72 -6.13 -0.19
C LEU A 216 8.67 -4.70 0.35
N ALA A 217 8.94 -3.68 -0.47
CA ALA A 217 8.95 -2.29 -0.04
C ALA A 217 7.62 -1.84 0.60
N ARG A 218 6.48 -2.23 0.01
CA ARG A 218 5.15 -1.95 0.59
C ARG A 218 4.93 -2.70 1.89
N ARG A 219 5.36 -3.96 1.96
CA ARG A 219 5.19 -4.84 3.14
C ARG A 219 6.24 -4.61 4.22
N SER A 220 7.29 -3.88 3.92
CA SER A 220 8.39 -3.59 4.87
C SER A 220 8.11 -2.40 5.78
N LYS A 221 7.00 -1.67 5.59
CA LYS A 221 6.63 -0.56 6.47
C LYS A 221 6.52 -1.04 7.93
N ARG A 222 7.13 -0.27 8.85
CA ARG A 222 7.24 -0.67 10.27
C ARG A 222 6.96 0.46 11.25
N LEU A 223 6.90 1.70 10.78
CA LEU A 223 6.64 2.86 11.61
C LEU A 223 5.59 3.75 10.92
N ILE A 224 4.61 4.22 11.69
CA ILE A 224 3.66 5.24 11.26
C ILE A 224 3.68 6.43 12.19
N VAL A 225 3.71 7.62 11.59
CA VAL A 225 3.54 8.90 12.29
C VAL A 225 2.28 9.57 11.77
N LEU A 226 1.44 10.00 12.69
CA LEU A 226 0.23 10.74 12.40
C LEU A 226 0.37 12.17 12.90
N ASP A 227 -0.07 13.16 12.13
CA ASP A 227 -0.40 14.46 12.70
C ASP A 227 -1.65 14.33 13.58
N VAL A 228 -1.86 15.31 14.47
CA VAL A 228 -2.97 15.28 15.43
C VAL A 228 -4.14 16.11 14.95
N ASP A 229 -3.92 17.43 14.82
CA ASP A 229 -4.97 18.38 14.48
C ASP A 229 -5.51 18.13 13.07
N SER A 230 -6.82 18.04 12.91
CA SER A 230 -7.50 17.73 11.64
C SER A 230 -7.12 16.40 10.96
N THR A 231 -6.21 15.61 11.55
CA THR A 231 -5.80 14.29 11.09
C THR A 231 -6.25 13.18 12.04
N LEU A 232 -5.60 13.03 13.21
CA LEU A 232 -5.97 12.02 14.22
C LEU A 232 -7.25 12.41 14.98
N VAL A 233 -7.42 13.70 15.24
CA VAL A 233 -8.62 14.29 15.85
C VAL A 233 -9.30 15.24 14.88
N ARG A 234 -10.58 15.47 15.08
CA ARG A 234 -11.35 16.46 14.31
C ARG A 234 -11.15 17.84 14.92
N GLY A 235 -10.75 18.81 14.08
CA GLY A 235 -10.54 20.20 14.48
C GLY A 235 -9.15 20.44 15.06
N GLU A 236 -8.98 21.65 15.59
CA GLU A 236 -7.71 22.19 16.07
C GLU A 236 -7.73 22.33 17.59
N VAL A 237 -6.77 21.76 18.29
CA VAL A 237 -6.66 21.84 19.77
C VAL A 237 -6.56 23.29 20.24
N ILE A 238 -5.82 24.14 19.51
CA ILE A 238 -5.64 25.54 19.89
C ILE A 238 -6.92 26.35 19.78
N ASP A 239 -7.79 26.04 18.82
CA ASP A 239 -9.08 26.71 18.66
C ASP A 239 -10.04 26.34 19.81
N GLU A 240 -10.02 25.08 20.26
CA GLU A 240 -10.76 24.61 21.41
C GLU A 240 -10.30 25.31 22.71
N LEU A 241 -8.99 25.51 22.88
CA LEU A 241 -8.44 26.27 24.01
C LEU A 241 -8.84 27.75 23.94
N ALA A 242 -8.74 28.36 22.75
CA ALA A 242 -9.10 29.75 22.52
C ALA A 242 -10.59 30.01 22.79
N ALA A 243 -11.46 29.08 22.44
CA ALA A 243 -12.90 29.19 22.72
C ALA A 243 -13.16 29.23 24.24
N ARG A 244 -12.50 28.39 25.02
CA ARG A 244 -12.61 28.37 26.49
C ARG A 244 -11.97 29.57 27.17
N ALA A 245 -10.94 30.12 26.54
CA ALA A 245 -10.31 31.39 26.98
C ALA A 245 -11.16 32.62 26.63
N GLY A 246 -12.22 32.48 25.83
CA GLY A 246 -12.97 33.61 25.27
C GLY A 246 -12.15 34.43 24.26
N ARG A 247 -11.14 33.82 23.65
CA ARG A 247 -10.19 34.42 22.68
C ARG A 247 -10.31 33.88 21.26
N ALA A 248 -11.39 33.14 20.96
CA ALA A 248 -11.56 32.51 19.64
C ALA A 248 -11.43 33.49 18.46
N ALA A 249 -12.03 34.70 18.56
CA ALA A 249 -11.92 35.70 17.50
C ALA A 249 -10.49 36.25 17.32
N GLU A 250 -9.72 36.36 18.40
CA GLU A 250 -8.32 36.81 18.36
C GLU A 250 -7.43 35.75 17.72
N VAL A 251 -7.55 34.50 18.14
CA VAL A 251 -6.78 33.38 17.58
C VAL A 251 -7.13 33.17 16.09
N ALA A 252 -8.41 33.25 15.72
CA ALA A 252 -8.82 33.16 14.31
C ALA A 252 -8.20 34.27 13.44
N ARG A 253 -8.09 35.49 13.95
CA ARG A 253 -7.43 36.59 13.22
C ARG A 253 -5.94 36.35 13.04
N ILE A 254 -5.24 35.83 14.06
CA ILE A 254 -3.82 35.48 13.98
C ILE A 254 -3.61 34.35 12.96
N THR A 255 -4.47 33.34 12.99
CA THR A 255 -4.44 32.23 12.02
C THR A 255 -4.64 32.73 10.59
N ALA A 256 -5.59 33.66 10.36
CA ALA A 256 -5.81 34.27 9.05
C ALA A 256 -4.58 35.06 8.57
N ALA A 257 -3.93 35.85 9.43
CA ALA A 257 -2.71 36.58 9.11
C ALA A 257 -1.56 35.62 8.70
N ALA A 258 -1.40 34.51 9.41
CA ALA A 258 -0.42 33.48 9.05
C ALA A 258 -0.73 32.84 7.70
N MET A 259 -2.00 32.53 7.43
CA MET A 259 -2.43 31.96 6.13
C MET A 259 -2.22 32.93 4.96
N ASN A 260 -2.25 34.24 5.22
CA ASN A 260 -1.93 35.28 4.23
C ASN A 260 -0.41 35.52 4.06
N GLY A 261 0.43 34.82 4.82
CA GLY A 261 1.88 34.97 4.77
C GLY A 261 2.44 36.18 5.54
N GLU A 262 1.63 36.84 6.39
CA GLU A 262 2.04 37.98 7.21
C GLU A 262 2.87 37.54 8.43
N LEU A 263 2.71 36.29 8.88
CA LEU A 263 3.42 35.67 10.01
C LEU A 263 3.98 34.31 9.58
N ASP A 264 5.19 34.01 10.02
CA ASP A 264 5.70 32.65 9.94
C ASP A 264 5.03 31.73 10.98
N PHE A 265 5.27 30.40 10.86
CA PHE A 265 4.65 29.42 11.74
C PHE A 265 4.96 29.68 13.22
N ALA A 266 6.23 29.95 13.55
CA ALA A 266 6.66 30.14 14.93
C ALA A 266 6.10 31.44 15.52
N GLN A 267 6.06 32.51 14.73
CA GLN A 267 5.44 33.79 15.12
C GLN A 267 3.94 33.60 15.37
N SER A 268 3.24 32.94 14.47
CA SER A 268 1.82 32.66 14.59
C SER A 268 1.52 31.78 15.81
N LEU A 269 2.31 30.72 16.03
CA LEU A 269 2.12 29.85 17.19
C LEU A 269 2.31 30.63 18.51
N ARG A 270 3.40 31.40 18.63
CA ARG A 270 3.63 32.20 19.82
C ARG A 270 2.53 33.24 20.07
N ALA A 271 2.05 33.90 19.02
CA ALA A 271 0.97 34.88 19.15
C ALA A 271 -0.35 34.23 19.60
N ARG A 272 -0.68 33.05 19.05
CA ARG A 272 -1.87 32.29 19.45
C ARG A 272 -1.76 31.78 20.89
N VAL A 273 -0.58 31.29 21.31
CA VAL A 273 -0.32 30.84 22.69
C VAL A 273 -0.36 32.00 23.66
N ALA A 274 0.19 33.18 23.32
CA ALA A 274 0.09 34.38 24.15
C ALA A 274 -1.36 34.79 24.43
N ALA A 275 -2.26 34.59 23.50
CA ALA A 275 -3.70 34.82 23.70
C ALA A 275 -4.35 33.88 24.74
N LEU A 276 -3.66 32.80 25.15
CA LEU A 276 -4.12 31.85 26.17
C LEU A 276 -3.57 32.17 27.58
N GLU A 277 -2.83 33.26 27.74
CA GLU A 277 -2.25 33.68 29.02
C GLU A 277 -3.32 33.77 30.12
N GLY A 278 -2.98 33.24 31.29
CA GLY A 278 -3.87 33.24 32.48
C GLY A 278 -4.91 32.13 32.51
N LEU A 279 -5.03 31.34 31.47
CA LEU A 279 -5.98 30.22 31.42
C LEU A 279 -5.60 29.16 32.46
N PRO A 280 -6.54 28.66 33.30
CA PRO A 280 -6.24 27.60 34.26
C PRO A 280 -5.84 26.30 33.54
N VAL A 281 -4.86 25.56 34.10
CA VAL A 281 -4.34 24.33 33.50
C VAL A 281 -5.44 23.22 33.38
N GLU A 282 -6.44 23.26 34.23
CA GLU A 282 -7.56 22.32 34.23
C GLU A 282 -8.37 22.35 32.93
N VAL A 283 -8.34 23.48 32.22
CA VAL A 283 -8.99 23.61 30.91
C VAL A 283 -8.41 22.64 29.87
N LEU A 284 -7.12 22.28 30.00
CA LEU A 284 -6.51 21.24 29.14
C LEU A 284 -7.22 19.89 29.29
N ASP A 285 -7.67 19.53 30.51
CA ASP A 285 -8.44 18.31 30.75
C ASP A 285 -9.83 18.36 30.11
N GLU A 286 -10.47 19.53 30.10
CA GLU A 286 -11.75 19.71 29.43
C GLU A 286 -11.60 19.60 27.92
N VAL A 287 -10.56 20.19 27.35
CA VAL A 287 -10.27 20.06 25.91
C VAL A 287 -9.99 18.62 25.56
N ARG A 288 -9.15 17.91 26.32
CA ARG A 288 -8.88 16.47 26.06
C ARG A 288 -10.15 15.62 26.05
N LYS A 289 -11.07 15.85 26.96
CA LYS A 289 -12.37 15.15 27.03
C LYS A 289 -13.30 15.49 25.88
N ALA A 290 -13.15 16.68 25.30
CA ALA A 290 -13.97 17.15 24.17
C ALA A 290 -13.42 16.70 22.80
N LEU A 291 -12.16 16.26 22.74
CA LEU A 291 -11.57 15.81 21.47
C LEU A 291 -12.32 14.60 20.88
N VAL A 292 -12.63 14.71 19.61
CA VAL A 292 -13.28 13.65 18.85
C VAL A 292 -12.29 13.05 17.89
N LEU A 293 -12.00 11.77 18.03
CA LEU A 293 -11.13 11.05 17.09
C LEU A 293 -11.73 11.00 15.70
N THR A 294 -10.89 11.10 14.70
CA THR A 294 -11.26 10.83 13.31
C THR A 294 -11.77 9.38 13.20
N PRO A 295 -12.89 9.15 12.49
CA PRO A 295 -13.40 7.79 12.28
C PRO A 295 -12.31 6.87 11.72
N GLY A 296 -12.25 5.65 12.22
CA GLY A 296 -11.22 4.68 11.84
C GLY A 296 -9.88 4.81 12.55
N ALA A 297 -9.59 5.90 13.29
CA ALA A 297 -8.31 6.12 13.96
C ALA A 297 -7.93 4.96 14.90
N ARG A 298 -8.85 4.49 15.75
CA ARG A 298 -8.61 3.36 16.66
C ARG A 298 -8.37 2.06 15.90
N THR A 299 -9.12 1.83 14.82
CA THR A 299 -8.98 0.64 13.95
C THR A 299 -7.60 0.64 13.29
N LEU A 300 -7.18 1.76 12.70
CA LEU A 300 -5.85 1.92 12.11
C LEU A 300 -4.75 1.58 13.12
N ILE A 301 -4.73 2.27 14.25
CA ILE A 301 -3.67 2.11 15.26
C ILE A 301 -3.64 0.68 15.79
N ARG A 302 -4.80 0.12 16.19
CA ARG A 302 -4.90 -1.23 16.71
C ARG A 302 -4.37 -2.27 15.71
N THR A 303 -4.79 -2.18 14.45
CA THR A 303 -4.36 -3.11 13.40
C THR A 303 -2.86 -3.03 13.18
N LEU A 304 -2.30 -1.83 13.03
CA LEU A 304 -0.87 -1.64 12.82
C LEU A 304 -0.04 -2.10 14.03
N LYS A 305 -0.49 -1.81 15.25
CA LYS A 305 0.18 -2.30 16.48
C LYS A 305 0.23 -3.83 16.53
N ARG A 306 -0.85 -4.53 16.17
CA ARG A 306 -0.88 -6.00 16.09
C ARG A 306 0.09 -6.56 15.04
N LEU A 307 0.29 -5.82 13.96
CA LEU A 307 1.27 -6.15 12.92
C LEU A 307 2.72 -5.79 13.29
N GLY A 308 2.93 -5.27 14.50
CA GLY A 308 4.25 -4.93 15.01
C GLY A 308 4.78 -3.57 14.55
N TYR A 309 3.92 -2.70 14.01
CA TYR A 309 4.32 -1.34 13.70
C TYR A 309 4.58 -0.53 14.96
N ARG A 310 5.55 0.38 14.88
CA ARG A 310 5.68 1.51 15.80
C ARG A 310 4.73 2.60 15.36
N CYS A 311 3.84 3.01 16.24
CA CYS A 311 2.81 4.01 15.96
C CYS A 311 3.00 5.22 16.87
N GLY A 312 3.04 6.41 16.31
CA GLY A 312 3.19 7.62 17.09
C GLY A 312 2.56 8.84 16.44
N ILE A 313 2.63 9.95 17.16
CA ILE A 313 2.09 11.24 16.74
C ILE A 313 3.15 12.33 16.80
N VAL A 314 3.09 13.25 15.85
CA VAL A 314 3.93 14.45 15.81
C VAL A 314 3.04 15.64 15.44
N SER A 315 2.92 16.60 16.36
CA SER A 315 1.95 17.70 16.26
C SER A 315 2.60 19.08 16.46
N GLY A 316 2.06 20.07 15.77
CA GLY A 316 2.26 21.47 16.09
C GLY A 316 1.47 21.94 17.32
N GLY A 317 0.61 21.07 17.90
CA GLY A 317 -0.14 21.29 19.13
C GLY A 317 0.72 21.12 20.39
N PHE A 318 0.13 20.61 21.49
CA PHE A 318 0.74 20.71 22.82
C PHE A 318 0.87 19.36 23.53
N THR A 319 2.03 19.12 24.17
CA THR A 319 2.35 17.88 24.91
C THR A 319 1.31 17.58 26.00
N GLN A 320 0.78 18.61 26.66
CA GLN A 320 -0.27 18.45 27.65
C GLN A 320 -1.56 17.81 27.13
N VAL A 321 -1.73 17.78 25.80
CA VAL A 321 -2.85 17.12 25.14
C VAL A 321 -2.39 15.86 24.40
N THR A 322 -1.25 15.91 23.72
CA THR A 322 -0.79 14.80 22.88
C THR A 322 -0.29 13.61 23.69
N ASP A 323 0.41 13.84 24.83
CA ASP A 323 0.96 12.74 25.64
C ASP A 323 -0.16 11.88 26.26
N PRO A 324 -1.20 12.45 26.91
CA PRO A 324 -2.33 11.66 27.38
C PRO A 324 -3.12 10.97 26.25
N LEU A 325 -3.20 11.61 25.07
CA LEU A 325 -3.85 11.01 23.90
C LEU A 325 -3.04 9.80 23.39
N ALA A 326 -1.71 9.92 23.36
CA ALA A 326 -0.82 8.83 22.98
C ALA A 326 -0.93 7.66 23.96
N GLU A 327 -0.95 7.91 25.26
CA GLU A 327 -1.16 6.90 26.29
C GLU A 327 -2.52 6.20 26.12
N GLN A 328 -3.60 6.96 25.94
CA GLN A 328 -4.95 6.42 25.73
C GLN A 328 -5.06 5.51 24.50
N LEU A 329 -4.32 5.81 23.45
CA LEU A 329 -4.31 5.05 22.19
C LEU A 329 -3.25 3.96 22.15
N GLY A 330 -2.38 3.86 23.17
CA GLY A 330 -1.28 2.90 23.24
C GLY A 330 -0.20 3.15 22.20
N LEU A 331 0.07 4.42 21.88
CA LEU A 331 1.11 4.81 20.93
C LEU A 331 2.50 4.63 21.54
N ASP A 332 3.51 4.42 20.69
CA ASP A 332 4.88 4.18 21.14
C ASP A 332 5.64 5.48 21.41
N PHE A 333 5.25 6.58 20.76
CA PHE A 333 5.91 7.87 20.91
C PHE A 333 4.97 9.05 20.59
N ALA A 334 5.32 10.23 21.11
CA ALA A 334 4.69 11.50 20.79
C ALA A 334 5.73 12.63 20.75
N ALA A 335 5.49 13.64 19.92
CA ALA A 335 6.25 14.88 19.94
C ALA A 335 5.32 16.07 19.62
N ALA A 336 5.39 17.10 20.44
CA ALA A 336 4.60 18.32 20.28
C ALA A 336 5.29 19.50 21.00
N ASN A 337 4.76 20.70 20.88
CA ASN A 337 5.20 21.85 21.65
C ASN A 337 4.75 21.72 23.10
N THR A 338 5.46 22.37 24.01
CA THR A 338 5.09 22.36 25.44
C THR A 338 4.65 23.75 25.86
N LEU A 339 3.41 23.87 26.36
CA LEU A 339 2.93 25.11 26.97
C LEU A 339 3.65 25.35 28.28
N GLU A 340 4.07 26.61 28.52
CA GLU A 340 4.65 27.01 29.77
C GLU A 340 3.54 27.24 30.82
N VAL A 341 3.73 26.66 32.02
CA VAL A 341 2.78 26.73 33.12
C VAL A 341 3.47 27.27 34.34
N ALA A 342 2.87 28.27 35.02
CA ALA A 342 3.28 28.79 36.32
C ALA A 342 2.03 28.96 37.18
N ASP A 343 2.14 28.62 38.47
CA ASP A 343 1.09 28.77 39.47
C ASP A 343 -0.28 28.20 39.02
N GLY A 344 -0.27 27.06 38.30
CA GLY A 344 -1.49 26.39 37.78
C GLY A 344 -2.17 27.11 36.62
N ARG A 345 -1.45 28.04 35.96
CA ARG A 345 -1.97 28.78 34.80
C ARG A 345 -0.99 28.77 33.64
N LEU A 346 -1.52 28.89 32.44
CA LEU A 346 -0.70 29.12 31.24
C LEU A 346 -0.09 30.53 31.32
N THR A 347 1.21 30.63 31.04
CA THR A 347 1.91 31.91 31.00
C THR A 347 1.78 32.66 29.68
N GLY A 348 1.23 32.01 28.67
CA GLY A 348 1.27 32.49 27.28
C GLY A 348 2.59 32.20 26.58
N GLY A 349 3.50 31.44 27.20
CA GLY A 349 4.80 31.04 26.68
C GLY A 349 4.85 29.57 26.24
N LEU A 350 5.94 29.22 25.56
CA LEU A 350 6.30 27.87 25.16
C LEU A 350 7.65 27.49 25.76
N VAL A 351 7.82 26.21 26.09
CA VAL A 351 9.08 25.65 26.60
C VAL A 351 9.71 24.76 25.50
N GLY A 352 11.02 24.93 25.32
CA GLY A 352 11.80 24.09 24.39
C GLY A 352 11.77 24.55 22.94
N GLU A 353 12.20 23.64 22.06
CA GLU A 353 12.23 23.88 20.61
C GLU A 353 10.83 23.73 20.02
N ILE A 354 10.48 24.62 19.08
CA ILE A 354 9.18 24.58 18.41
C ILE A 354 9.17 23.44 17.39
N VAL A 355 8.14 22.61 17.45
CA VAL A 355 7.82 21.59 16.45
C VAL A 355 7.08 22.27 15.30
N ASP A 356 7.85 22.85 14.42
CA ASP A 356 7.40 23.44 13.15
C ASP A 356 7.39 22.39 12.02
N ARG A 357 7.21 22.84 10.78
CA ARG A 357 7.24 22.00 9.58
C ARG A 357 8.52 21.14 9.51
N ALA A 358 9.70 21.76 9.64
CA ALA A 358 10.98 21.05 9.64
C ALA A 358 11.13 20.19 10.90
N GLY A 359 10.61 20.65 12.04
CA GLY A 359 10.57 19.93 13.30
C GLY A 359 9.80 18.62 13.21
N LYS A 360 8.69 18.58 12.47
CA LYS A 360 7.93 17.34 12.22
C LYS A 360 8.78 16.32 11.45
N ALA A 361 9.49 16.73 10.41
CA ALA A 361 10.38 15.84 9.66
C ALA A 361 11.56 15.34 10.52
N ARG A 362 12.17 16.23 11.34
CA ARG A 362 13.22 15.84 12.31
C ARG A 362 12.70 14.84 13.34
N ALA A 363 11.47 15.01 13.82
CA ALA A 363 10.86 14.09 14.77
C ALA A 363 10.64 12.70 14.14
N LEU A 364 10.13 12.62 12.89
CA LEU A 364 10.03 11.37 12.16
C LEU A 364 11.39 10.67 12.05
N ALA A 365 12.42 11.40 11.59
CA ALA A 365 13.77 10.84 11.41
C ALA A 365 14.36 10.36 12.75
N ARG A 366 14.19 11.12 13.83
CA ARG A 366 14.65 10.75 15.18
C ARG A 366 13.99 9.45 15.66
N PHE A 367 12.66 9.33 15.55
CA PHE A 367 11.97 8.12 15.99
C PHE A 367 12.27 6.92 15.09
N ALA A 368 12.44 7.13 13.79
CA ALA A 368 12.88 6.08 12.89
C ALA A 368 14.26 5.53 13.30
N ASP A 369 15.22 6.42 13.61
CA ASP A 369 16.55 6.05 14.09
C ASP A 369 16.49 5.35 15.47
N GLU A 370 15.71 5.88 16.41
CA GLU A 370 15.54 5.29 17.76
C GLU A 370 15.05 3.85 17.73
N TYR A 371 14.16 3.53 16.78
CA TYR A 371 13.65 2.16 16.59
C TYR A 371 14.44 1.35 15.57
N GLY A 372 15.51 1.90 14.99
CA GLY A 372 16.32 1.22 13.98
C GLY A 372 15.55 0.93 12.68
N ILE A 373 14.60 1.79 12.31
CA ILE A 373 13.75 1.64 11.13
C ILE A 373 14.19 2.63 10.05
N PRO A 374 14.60 2.17 8.86
CA PRO A 374 14.93 3.04 7.73
C PRO A 374 13.73 3.93 7.32
N LEU A 375 14.00 5.16 6.86
CA LEU A 375 12.94 6.10 6.48
C LEU A 375 12.04 5.59 5.36
N ASP A 376 12.56 4.80 4.43
CA ASP A 376 11.77 4.14 3.37
C ASP A 376 10.75 3.13 3.92
N GLN A 377 10.92 2.68 5.17
CA GLN A 377 9.98 1.81 5.88
C GLN A 377 9.01 2.58 6.79
N THR A 378 8.95 3.90 6.67
CA THR A 378 8.04 4.74 7.45
C THR A 378 6.83 5.18 6.63
N VAL A 379 5.75 5.49 7.34
CA VAL A 379 4.52 6.09 6.82
C VAL A 379 4.27 7.38 7.60
N ALA A 380 3.95 8.45 6.91
CA ALA A 380 3.52 9.70 7.53
C ALA A 380 2.13 10.10 7.01
N VAL A 381 1.27 10.58 7.90
CA VAL A 381 -0.10 11.01 7.56
C VAL A 381 -0.34 12.39 8.15
N GLY A 382 -0.81 13.34 7.35
CA GLY A 382 -1.11 14.70 7.78
C GLY A 382 -2.00 15.42 6.79
N ASP A 383 -2.62 16.54 7.18
CA ASP A 383 -3.55 17.31 6.34
C ASP A 383 -3.01 18.68 5.91
N GLY A 384 -1.98 19.18 6.62
CA GLY A 384 -1.52 20.55 6.50
C GLY A 384 -0.25 20.76 5.68
N ALA A 385 -0.01 22.01 5.26
CA ALA A 385 1.26 22.40 4.64
C ALA A 385 2.46 22.25 5.60
N ASN A 386 2.20 22.29 6.90
CA ASN A 386 3.17 22.03 7.95
C ASN A 386 3.60 20.56 8.06
N ASP A 387 2.93 19.64 7.36
CA ASP A 387 3.26 18.22 7.32
C ASP A 387 4.14 17.86 6.13
N LEU A 388 4.21 18.71 5.10
CA LEU A 388 4.82 18.36 3.82
C LEU A 388 6.25 17.83 3.92
N ASP A 389 7.09 18.42 4.79
CA ASP A 389 8.46 17.93 4.93
C ASP A 389 8.49 16.53 5.58
N MET A 390 7.60 16.27 6.53
CA MET A 390 7.41 14.95 7.14
C MET A 390 6.84 13.94 6.13
N LEU A 391 5.83 14.34 5.36
CA LEU A 391 5.22 13.49 4.31
C LEU A 391 6.25 13.10 3.25
N ASN A 392 7.09 14.06 2.82
CA ASN A 392 8.11 13.83 1.78
C ASN A 392 9.34 13.07 2.30
N ALA A 393 9.65 13.15 3.59
CA ALA A 393 10.75 12.42 4.21
C ALA A 393 10.39 10.94 4.47
N ALA A 394 9.12 10.62 4.60
CA ALA A 394 8.66 9.27 4.83
C ALA A 394 8.76 8.40 3.56
N GLY A 395 8.90 7.08 3.73
CA GLY A 395 8.81 6.14 2.62
C GLY A 395 7.42 6.12 1.94
N LEU A 396 6.36 6.55 2.68
CA LEU A 396 5.03 6.79 2.15
C LEU A 396 4.39 7.96 2.91
N GLY A 397 4.22 9.10 2.26
CA GLY A 397 3.51 10.26 2.79
C GLY A 397 2.08 10.35 2.26
N ILE A 398 1.12 10.43 3.15
CA ILE A 398 -0.31 10.45 2.85
C ILE A 398 -0.92 11.79 3.27
N ALA A 399 -1.38 12.57 2.31
CA ALA A 399 -2.17 13.76 2.56
C ALA A 399 -3.63 13.36 2.85
N PHE A 400 -4.05 13.51 4.12
CA PHE A 400 -5.37 13.06 4.58
C PHE A 400 -6.35 14.24 4.68
N ASN A 401 -7.43 14.23 3.89
CA ASN A 401 -8.42 15.33 3.80
C ASN A 401 -7.78 16.71 3.61
N ALA A 402 -6.64 16.74 2.93
CA ALA A 402 -5.80 17.89 2.79
C ALA A 402 -6.29 18.86 1.70
N LYS A 403 -5.84 20.12 1.78
CA LYS A 403 -6.06 21.11 0.72
C LYS A 403 -5.37 20.69 -0.58
N PRO A 404 -5.86 21.13 -1.76
CA PRO A 404 -5.28 20.76 -3.07
C PRO A 404 -3.76 20.88 -3.14
N TYR A 405 -3.20 22.01 -2.70
CA TYR A 405 -1.76 22.25 -2.66
C TYR A 405 -0.96 21.16 -1.91
N VAL A 406 -1.49 20.64 -0.80
CA VAL A 406 -0.81 19.59 -0.01
C VAL A 406 -0.93 18.24 -0.71
N ARG A 407 -2.11 17.96 -1.29
CA ARG A 407 -2.37 16.72 -2.04
C ARG A 407 -1.44 16.55 -3.24
N GLU A 408 -1.15 17.65 -3.94
CA GLU A 408 -0.26 17.66 -5.12
C GLU A 408 1.21 17.39 -4.77
N GLN A 409 1.62 17.63 -3.52
CA GLN A 409 3.01 17.48 -3.06
C GLN A 409 3.27 16.24 -2.23
N ALA A 410 2.25 15.52 -1.80
CA ALA A 410 2.39 14.26 -1.07
C ALA A 410 2.53 13.07 -2.04
N HIS A 411 3.00 11.92 -1.54
CA HIS A 411 3.11 10.70 -2.34
C HIS A 411 1.72 10.20 -2.78
N THR A 412 0.72 10.33 -1.91
CA THR A 412 -0.68 10.00 -2.21
C THR A 412 -1.63 10.86 -1.38
N ALA A 413 -2.90 10.92 -1.77
CA ALA A 413 -3.93 11.65 -1.06
C ALA A 413 -5.14 10.75 -0.75
N LEU A 414 -5.72 10.92 0.43
CA LEU A 414 -6.95 10.29 0.88
C LEU A 414 -7.93 11.37 1.31
N ASN A 415 -9.05 11.48 0.59
CA ASN A 415 -10.12 12.44 0.89
C ASN A 415 -11.37 11.75 1.48
N GLN A 416 -11.23 10.50 1.91
CA GLN A 416 -12.28 9.77 2.59
C GLN A 416 -12.29 10.13 4.09
N PRO A 417 -13.45 10.23 4.75
CA PRO A 417 -13.54 10.66 6.14
C PRO A 417 -13.14 9.58 7.16
N TYR A 418 -12.43 8.54 6.74
CA TYR A 418 -12.04 7.39 7.54
C TYR A 418 -10.52 7.20 7.50
N LEU A 419 -9.88 7.36 8.65
CA LEU A 419 -8.42 7.28 8.75
C LEU A 419 -7.90 5.86 8.50
N ASP A 420 -8.69 4.83 8.79
CA ASP A 420 -8.34 3.44 8.50
C ASP A 420 -8.30 3.09 7.00
N ALA A 421 -8.73 4.01 6.10
CA ALA A 421 -8.47 3.88 4.66
C ALA A 421 -6.96 3.81 4.32
N VAL A 422 -6.09 4.27 5.21
CA VAL A 422 -4.64 4.07 5.13
C VAL A 422 -4.27 2.59 5.04
N LEU A 423 -5.02 1.70 5.69
CA LEU A 423 -4.77 0.26 5.65
C LEU A 423 -4.90 -0.31 4.22
N GLN A 424 -5.87 0.18 3.43
CA GLN A 424 -6.04 -0.24 2.05
C GLN A 424 -4.88 0.25 1.17
N VAL A 425 -4.36 1.46 1.40
CA VAL A 425 -3.15 1.93 0.71
C VAL A 425 -1.96 1.04 1.03
N LEU A 426 -1.84 0.57 2.27
CA LEU A 426 -0.83 -0.40 2.70
C LEU A 426 -1.09 -1.83 2.20
N GLY A 427 -2.23 -2.11 1.55
CA GLY A 427 -2.58 -3.39 0.93
C GLY A 427 -3.32 -4.37 1.83
N PHE A 428 -3.76 -3.94 3.01
CA PHE A 428 -4.56 -4.78 3.90
C PHE A 428 -6.00 -4.84 3.40
N THR A 429 -6.55 -6.05 3.38
CA THR A 429 -7.95 -6.26 3.07
C THR A 429 -8.82 -6.00 4.31
N ARG A 430 -10.12 -5.73 4.08
CA ARG A 430 -11.07 -5.58 5.17
C ARG A 430 -11.14 -6.83 6.06
N ASP A 431 -11.09 -8.02 5.46
CA ASP A 431 -11.17 -9.28 6.20
C ASP A 431 -9.98 -9.43 7.14
N GLU A 432 -8.76 -9.15 6.67
CA GLU A 432 -7.56 -9.11 7.51
C GLU A 432 -7.67 -8.10 8.67
N VAL A 433 -8.29 -6.94 8.42
CA VAL A 433 -8.52 -5.92 9.47
C VAL A 433 -9.54 -6.40 10.50
N LEU A 434 -10.59 -7.11 10.08
CA LEU A 434 -11.60 -7.67 10.98
C LEU A 434 -11.06 -8.83 11.82
N ASP A 435 -10.24 -9.70 11.23
CA ASP A 435 -9.57 -10.80 11.94
C ASP A 435 -8.56 -10.28 12.98
N ALA A 436 -8.03 -9.08 12.77
CA ALA A 436 -7.20 -8.36 13.73
C ALA A 436 -8.02 -7.67 14.85
N GLY A 437 -9.35 -7.77 14.88
CA GLY A 437 -10.30 -7.08 15.79
C GLY A 437 -10.52 -7.67 17.16
#